data_7b60571d29400aca17ec81bf71eb27e7
#
_entry.id   7b60571d29400aca17ec81bf71eb27e7
#
_cell.length_a   1.000
_cell.length_b   1.000
_cell.length_c   1.000
_cell.angle_alpha   90.00
_cell.angle_beta   90.00
_cell.angle_gamma   90.00
#
_symmetry.space_group_name_H-M   'P 1'
#
loop_
_entity.id
_entity.type
_entity.pdbx_description
1 polymer ?
#
loop_
_entity_poly.entity_id
_entity_poly.type
_entity_poly.pdbx_seq_one_letter_code
_entity_poly.pdbx_strand_id
1 'polypeptide(L)'
;LQAQGHALDHVTSDNLRPVIAASAAGTPPRGASRLVIGVGTGFNAAPVHFGPGGWIVPASECGHISLPIRDDADVRVMRFVESAHGFPCVEDVLSGRGLERVLAFVTAEAGAEEHRTAADIMAAIAQGSDRRADEAGQIFVRMLGNVAGNLSLIHLPFGGVYLIGGVARAFAPYLARFGFAAAFRDKGRFAEFMANFAVH
;
A
#
# COMPACT_ATOMS: atom_id res chain seq x y z
N LEU A 1 -2.74 3.51 16.90
CA LEU A 1 -3.81 4.47 16.52
C LEU A 1 -3.39 5.92 16.80
N GLN A 2 -2.91 6.24 18.00
CA GLN A 2 -2.32 7.56 18.29
C GLN A 2 -1.10 7.85 17.39
N ALA A 3 -0.29 6.85 17.09
CA ALA A 3 0.88 6.99 16.23
C ALA A 3 0.54 7.42 14.78
N GLN A 4 -0.63 7.05 14.25
CA GLN A 4 -1.04 7.44 12.90
C GLN A 4 -1.58 8.88 12.85
N GLY A 5 -2.24 9.36 13.90
CA GLY A 5 -2.62 10.77 14.05
C GLY A 5 -1.40 11.68 14.14
N HIS A 6 -0.41 11.30 14.94
CA HIS A 6 0.87 12.03 15.08
C HIS A 6 1.72 12.02 13.80
N ALA A 7 1.58 10.98 12.95
CA ALA A 7 2.33 10.94 11.69
C ALA A 7 1.96 12.08 10.72
N LEU A 8 0.74 12.61 10.80
CA LEU A 8 0.33 13.76 9.98
C LEU A 8 0.92 15.08 10.47
N ASP A 9 1.19 15.22 11.76
CA ASP A 9 1.81 16.44 12.32
C ASP A 9 3.24 16.61 11.83
N HIS A 10 3.88 15.53 11.39
CA HIS A 10 5.23 15.52 10.83
C HIS A 10 5.27 15.53 9.29
N VAL A 11 4.11 15.46 8.62
CA VAL A 11 4.04 15.54 7.16
C VAL A 11 4.05 17.01 6.77
N THR A 12 5.23 17.52 6.46
CA THR A 12 5.42 18.85 5.88
C THR A 12 5.44 18.73 4.36
N SER A 13 5.16 19.84 3.64
CA SER A 13 5.25 19.89 2.19
C SER A 13 6.60 19.41 1.65
N ASP A 14 7.66 19.62 2.40
CA ASP A 14 9.04 19.28 2.02
C ASP A 14 9.31 17.77 2.08
N ASN A 15 8.49 17.02 2.83
CA ASN A 15 8.59 15.57 3.00
C ASN A 15 7.67 14.79 2.05
N LEU A 16 6.77 15.48 1.35
CA LEU A 16 5.83 14.85 0.43
C LEU A 16 6.48 14.64 -0.93
N ARG A 17 6.40 13.40 -1.42
CA ARG A 17 6.76 13.05 -2.79
C ARG A 17 5.49 12.62 -3.52
N PRO A 18 5.11 13.29 -4.62
CA PRO A 18 3.94 12.89 -5.37
C PRO A 18 4.17 11.52 -6.02
N VAL A 19 3.28 10.57 -5.74
CA VAL A 19 3.22 9.25 -6.38
C VAL A 19 2.19 9.28 -7.51
N ILE A 20 1.02 9.86 -7.24
CA ILE A 20 -0.03 10.11 -8.22
C ILE A 20 -0.51 11.54 -8.03
N ALA A 21 -0.44 12.35 -9.08
CA ALA A 21 -1.10 13.64 -9.11
C ALA A 21 -2.61 13.45 -9.35
N ALA A 22 -3.44 14.22 -8.64
CA ALA A 22 -4.86 14.29 -8.95
C ALA A 22 -5.06 14.98 -10.30
N SER A 23 -5.91 14.40 -11.16
CA SER A 23 -6.22 14.97 -12.48
C SER A 23 -7.28 16.06 -12.39
N ALA A 24 -8.11 16.07 -11.34
CA ALA A 24 -9.08 17.11 -11.12
C ALA A 24 -8.34 18.39 -10.75
N ALA A 25 -8.37 19.36 -11.65
CA ALA A 25 -7.80 20.68 -11.44
C ALA A 25 -8.56 21.39 -10.32
N GLY A 26 -7.95 21.50 -9.16
CA GLY A 26 -8.48 22.26 -8.05
C GLY A 26 -7.78 21.97 -6.74
N THR A 27 -7.61 22.99 -5.93
CA THR A 27 -7.21 22.81 -4.52
C THR A 27 -8.31 22.02 -3.81
N PRO A 28 -7.99 20.93 -3.07
CA PRO A 28 -8.99 20.22 -2.31
C PRO A 28 -9.78 21.17 -1.41
N PRO A 29 -11.10 20.95 -1.22
CA PRO A 29 -11.88 21.75 -0.31
C PRO A 29 -11.22 21.82 1.08
N ARG A 30 -11.31 22.98 1.75
CA ARG A 30 -10.83 23.10 3.12
C ARG A 30 -11.52 22.06 3.99
N GLY A 31 -10.72 21.24 4.68
CA GLY A 31 -11.24 20.14 5.50
C GLY A 31 -11.59 18.87 4.73
N ALA A 32 -11.20 18.73 3.46
CA ALA A 32 -11.36 17.49 2.73
C ALA A 32 -10.72 16.33 3.48
N SER A 33 -11.43 15.19 3.50
CA SER A 33 -10.94 13.95 4.13
C SER A 33 -9.61 13.52 3.53
N ARG A 34 -8.74 13.00 4.38
CA ARG A 34 -7.45 12.40 4.01
C ARG A 34 -7.42 10.94 4.43
N LEU A 35 -6.54 10.17 3.81
CA LEU A 35 -6.30 8.78 4.17
C LEU A 35 -4.81 8.59 4.41
N VAL A 36 -4.45 8.09 5.58
CA VAL A 36 -3.06 7.72 5.91
C VAL A 36 -2.95 6.21 5.90
N ILE A 37 -2.03 5.67 5.11
CA ILE A 37 -1.75 4.24 5.01
C ILE A 37 -0.34 4.00 5.52
N GLY A 38 -0.22 3.28 6.62
CA GLY A 38 1.05 2.90 7.23
C GLY A 38 1.50 1.52 6.78
N VAL A 39 2.68 1.42 6.18
CA VAL A 39 3.32 0.16 5.77
C VAL A 39 4.71 0.10 6.39
N GLY A 40 4.86 -0.79 7.36
CA GLY A 40 6.08 -0.96 8.15
C GLY A 40 6.25 -2.39 8.61
N THR A 41 6.44 -2.61 9.92
CA THR A 41 6.41 -3.95 10.53
C THR A 41 5.03 -4.59 10.42
N GLY A 42 3.97 -3.78 10.32
CA GLY A 42 2.61 -4.17 10.03
C GLY A 42 1.98 -3.23 8.99
N PHE A 43 0.68 -3.42 8.76
CA PHE A 43 -0.15 -2.60 7.89
C PHE A 43 -1.35 -2.05 8.65
N ASN A 44 -1.60 -0.76 8.56
CA ASN A 44 -2.87 -0.18 8.95
C ASN A 44 -3.16 1.09 8.15
N ALA A 45 -4.42 1.53 8.14
CA ALA A 45 -4.80 2.81 7.55
C ALA A 45 -5.84 3.50 8.43
N ALA A 46 -5.80 4.82 8.42
CA ALA A 46 -6.77 5.63 9.15
C ALA A 46 -7.26 6.80 8.27
N PRO A 47 -8.57 6.99 8.14
CA PRO A 47 -9.11 8.21 7.57
C PRO A 47 -8.92 9.37 8.55
N VAL A 48 -8.74 10.56 8.00
CA VAL A 48 -8.63 11.80 8.77
C VAL A 48 -9.71 12.75 8.27
N HIS A 49 -10.67 13.03 9.13
CA HIS A 49 -11.80 13.90 8.84
C HIS A 49 -11.67 15.23 9.58
N PHE A 50 -12.22 16.27 9.02
CA PHE A 50 -12.30 17.58 9.67
C PHE A 50 -13.75 17.85 10.08
N GLY A 51 -13.96 18.13 11.36
CA GLY A 51 -15.27 18.44 11.92
C GLY A 51 -15.25 19.73 12.73
N PRO A 52 -16.38 20.11 13.36
CA PRO A 52 -16.50 21.34 14.17
C PRO A 52 -15.47 21.42 15.31
N GLY A 53 -15.06 20.28 15.86
CA GLY A 53 -14.05 20.17 16.92
C GLY A 53 -12.60 20.01 16.45
N GLY A 54 -12.33 20.12 15.15
CA GLY A 54 -11.00 19.89 14.56
C GLY A 54 -10.86 18.55 13.84
N TRP A 55 -9.64 18.00 13.79
CA TRP A 55 -9.37 16.74 13.12
C TRP A 55 -9.82 15.54 13.95
N ILE A 56 -10.46 14.59 13.29
CA ILE A 56 -10.95 13.33 13.84
C ILE A 56 -10.28 12.18 13.10
N VAL A 57 -9.65 11.26 13.85
CA VAL A 57 -8.99 10.06 13.31
C VAL A 57 -9.65 8.82 13.93
N PRO A 58 -10.63 8.21 13.27
CA PRO A 58 -11.25 6.98 13.76
C PRO A 58 -10.24 5.83 13.88
N ALA A 59 -10.49 4.94 14.83
CA ALA A 59 -9.75 3.70 14.97
C ALA A 59 -9.98 2.78 13.76
N SER A 60 -8.94 2.03 13.37
CA SER A 60 -8.99 1.07 12.27
C SER A 60 -8.02 -0.08 12.53
N GLU A 61 -8.39 -1.26 12.11
CA GLU A 61 -7.57 -2.48 12.04
C GLU A 61 -7.70 -3.10 10.64
N CYS A 62 -7.67 -2.26 9.61
CA CYS A 62 -7.86 -2.69 8.23
C CYS A 62 -6.71 -3.55 7.67
N GLY A 63 -5.61 -3.68 8.38
CA GLY A 63 -4.57 -4.66 8.05
C GLY A 63 -5.05 -6.10 8.14
N HIS A 64 -6.09 -6.35 8.93
CA HIS A 64 -6.65 -7.67 9.16
C HIS A 64 -7.87 -8.02 8.30
N ILE A 65 -8.22 -7.19 7.31
CA ILE A 65 -9.21 -7.55 6.28
C ILE A 65 -8.63 -8.54 5.27
N SER A 66 -9.51 -9.24 4.54
CA SER A 66 -9.10 -10.18 3.49
C SER A 66 -8.27 -9.52 2.40
N LEU A 67 -7.30 -10.25 1.86
CA LEU A 67 -6.56 -9.84 0.67
C LEU A 67 -7.51 -9.62 -0.51
N PRO A 68 -7.38 -8.53 -1.26
CA PRO A 68 -8.12 -8.35 -2.50
C PRO A 68 -7.55 -9.27 -3.59
N ILE A 69 -8.46 -9.94 -4.33
CA ILE A 69 -8.10 -10.84 -5.43
C ILE A 69 -8.56 -10.21 -6.74
N ARG A 70 -7.65 -10.11 -7.71
CA ARG A 70 -7.91 -9.56 -9.04
C ARG A 70 -7.73 -10.60 -10.16
N ASP A 71 -6.80 -11.54 -9.97
CA ASP A 71 -6.45 -12.54 -10.97
C ASP A 71 -6.00 -13.86 -10.30
N ASP A 72 -5.70 -14.86 -11.12
CA ASP A 72 -5.28 -16.18 -10.65
C ASP A 72 -3.91 -16.13 -9.93
N ALA A 73 -3.06 -15.16 -10.22
CA ALA A 73 -1.80 -14.97 -9.50
C ALA A 73 -2.06 -14.54 -8.05
N ASP A 74 -3.03 -13.65 -7.84
CA ASP A 74 -3.45 -13.25 -6.49
C ASP A 74 -4.04 -14.42 -5.71
N VAL A 75 -4.80 -15.31 -6.38
CA VAL A 75 -5.32 -16.53 -5.75
C VAL A 75 -4.19 -17.44 -5.26
N ARG A 76 -3.11 -17.60 -6.05
CA ARG A 76 -1.97 -18.42 -5.64
C ARG A 76 -1.22 -17.81 -4.44
N VAL A 77 -0.98 -16.50 -4.46
CA VAL A 77 -0.38 -15.78 -3.31
C VAL A 77 -1.24 -15.98 -2.06
N MET A 78 -2.57 -15.77 -2.19
CA MET A 78 -3.52 -15.95 -1.08
C MET A 78 -3.45 -17.36 -0.50
N ARG A 79 -3.49 -18.40 -1.35
CA ARG A 79 -3.42 -19.81 -0.89
C ARG A 79 -2.09 -20.13 -0.24
N PHE A 80 -0.98 -19.58 -0.73
CA PHE A 80 0.33 -19.75 -0.12
C PHE A 80 0.34 -19.15 1.30
N VAL A 81 -0.17 -17.94 1.47
CA VAL A 81 -0.27 -17.28 2.79
C VAL A 81 -1.24 -18.04 3.70
N GLU A 82 -2.40 -18.46 3.19
CA GLU A 82 -3.41 -19.22 3.92
C GLU A 82 -2.85 -20.53 4.48
N SER A 83 -2.04 -21.24 3.70
CA SER A 83 -1.42 -22.50 4.14
C SER A 83 -0.49 -22.34 5.35
N ALA A 84 0.12 -21.16 5.50
CA ALA A 84 1.05 -20.85 6.57
C ALA A 84 0.38 -20.19 7.79
N HIS A 85 -0.69 -19.43 7.59
CA HIS A 85 -1.26 -18.53 8.60
C HIS A 85 -2.77 -18.72 8.85
N GLY A 86 -3.45 -19.56 8.09
CA GLY A 86 -4.90 -19.76 8.17
C GLY A 86 -5.65 -18.66 7.40
N PHE A 87 -5.99 -17.55 8.03
CA PHE A 87 -6.69 -16.44 7.36
C PHE A 87 -5.70 -15.49 6.66
N PRO A 88 -5.76 -15.34 5.32
CA PRO A 88 -4.85 -14.48 4.58
C PRO A 88 -5.33 -13.01 4.63
N CYS A 89 -4.73 -12.21 5.48
CA CYS A 89 -5.06 -10.80 5.62
C CYS A 89 -4.10 -9.88 4.85
N VAL A 90 -4.50 -8.62 4.72
CA VAL A 90 -3.71 -7.58 4.03
C VAL A 90 -2.31 -7.45 4.64
N GLU A 91 -2.19 -7.44 5.97
CA GLU A 91 -0.90 -7.32 6.66
C GLU A 91 0.03 -8.49 6.39
N ASP A 92 -0.49 -9.70 6.14
CA ASP A 92 0.32 -10.87 5.82
C ASP A 92 1.14 -10.72 4.55
N VAL A 93 0.70 -9.83 3.66
CA VAL A 93 1.41 -9.49 2.40
C VAL A 93 2.01 -8.09 2.47
N LEU A 94 1.27 -7.10 2.99
CA LEU A 94 1.66 -5.68 2.96
C LEU A 94 2.34 -5.23 4.25
N SER A 95 3.42 -5.89 4.59
CA SER A 95 4.31 -5.53 5.71
C SER A 95 5.74 -5.94 5.39
N GLY A 96 6.70 -5.62 6.26
CA GLY A 96 8.07 -6.11 6.11
C GLY A 96 8.12 -7.64 6.04
N ARG A 97 7.49 -8.32 7.00
CA ARG A 97 7.35 -9.79 6.98
C ARG A 97 6.52 -10.29 5.80
N GLY A 98 5.55 -9.48 5.36
CA GLY A 98 4.76 -9.78 4.17
C GLY A 98 5.62 -9.81 2.90
N LEU A 99 6.54 -8.87 2.73
CA LEU A 99 7.48 -8.87 1.61
C LEU A 99 8.37 -10.13 1.61
N GLU A 100 8.82 -10.58 2.79
CA GLU A 100 9.57 -11.83 2.95
C GLU A 100 8.74 -13.05 2.51
N ARG A 101 7.44 -13.10 2.87
CA ARG A 101 6.51 -14.15 2.44
C ARG A 101 6.24 -14.12 0.94
N VAL A 102 6.11 -12.93 0.35
CA VAL A 102 5.94 -12.81 -1.11
C VAL A 102 7.17 -13.31 -1.85
N LEU A 103 8.39 -13.04 -1.35
CA LEU A 103 9.59 -13.62 -1.94
C LEU A 103 9.60 -15.15 -1.78
N ALA A 104 9.25 -15.67 -0.61
CA ALA A 104 9.14 -17.11 -0.39
C ALA A 104 8.12 -17.78 -1.33
N PHE A 105 6.98 -17.12 -1.60
CA PHE A 105 6.02 -17.56 -2.62
C PHE A 105 6.66 -17.61 -4.01
N VAL A 106 7.32 -16.55 -4.46
CA VAL A 106 7.95 -16.47 -5.78
C VAL A 106 9.04 -17.55 -5.94
N THR A 107 9.80 -17.81 -4.88
CA THR A 107 10.84 -18.86 -4.92
C THR A 107 10.25 -20.25 -4.92
N ALA A 108 9.16 -20.49 -4.17
CA ALA A 108 8.45 -21.77 -4.15
C ALA A 108 7.81 -22.09 -5.52
N GLU A 109 7.22 -21.09 -6.22
CA GLU A 109 6.72 -21.25 -7.60
C GLU A 109 7.84 -21.64 -8.58
N ALA A 110 9.09 -21.27 -8.29
CA ALA A 110 10.27 -21.65 -9.07
C ALA A 110 10.92 -22.98 -8.60
N GLY A 111 10.28 -23.72 -7.68
CA GLY A 111 10.80 -25.00 -7.16
C GLY A 111 12.02 -24.85 -6.25
N ALA A 112 12.20 -23.70 -5.61
CA ALA A 112 13.30 -23.40 -4.70
C ALA A 112 12.77 -22.93 -3.33
N GLU A 113 13.64 -22.93 -2.33
CA GLU A 113 13.38 -22.32 -1.04
C GLU A 113 14.41 -21.21 -0.79
N GLU A 114 13.95 -20.07 -0.35
CA GLU A 114 14.81 -18.96 -0.04
C GLU A 114 14.21 -18.10 1.07
N HIS A 115 15.04 -17.74 2.05
CA HIS A 115 14.67 -16.83 3.12
C HIS A 115 15.59 -15.62 3.11
N ARG A 116 15.01 -14.44 2.92
CA ARG A 116 15.70 -13.15 3.02
C ARG A 116 14.91 -12.19 3.88
N THR A 117 15.61 -11.31 4.54
CA THR A 117 14.96 -10.20 5.24
C THR A 117 14.40 -9.17 4.24
N ALA A 118 13.39 -8.42 4.65
CA ALA A 118 12.86 -7.34 3.82
C ALA A 118 13.95 -6.34 3.38
N ALA A 119 14.96 -6.10 4.22
CA ALA A 119 16.09 -5.23 3.89
C ALA A 119 16.95 -5.82 2.75
N ASP A 120 17.25 -7.13 2.79
CA ASP A 120 18.03 -7.79 1.74
C ASP A 120 17.26 -7.83 0.41
N ILE A 121 15.93 -8.04 0.48
CA ILE A 121 15.06 -7.99 -0.72
C ILE A 121 15.09 -6.60 -1.33
N MET A 122 14.95 -5.55 -0.53
CA MET A 122 15.02 -4.17 -1.01
C MET A 122 16.39 -3.80 -1.56
N ALA A 123 17.48 -4.31 -0.98
CA ALA A 123 18.82 -4.14 -1.51
C ALA A 123 18.98 -4.81 -2.86
N ALA A 124 18.46 -6.02 -3.05
CA ALA A 124 18.47 -6.73 -4.33
C ALA A 124 17.66 -5.99 -5.42
N ILE A 125 16.47 -5.46 -5.06
CA ILE A 125 15.66 -4.61 -5.96
C ILE A 125 16.46 -3.36 -6.37
N ALA A 126 17.16 -2.74 -5.43
CA ALA A 126 17.96 -1.54 -5.71
C ALA A 126 19.14 -1.83 -6.67
N GLN A 127 19.74 -3.01 -6.57
CA GLN A 127 20.81 -3.47 -7.47
C GLN A 127 20.29 -3.84 -8.87
N GLY A 128 19.00 -4.21 -8.98
CA GLY A 128 18.37 -4.53 -10.27
C GLY A 128 18.87 -5.82 -10.92
N SER A 129 19.54 -6.70 -10.19
CA SER A 129 20.15 -7.94 -10.71
C SER A 129 19.39 -9.21 -10.30
N ASP A 130 18.37 -9.09 -9.46
CA ASP A 130 17.59 -10.21 -8.92
C ASP A 130 16.16 -10.20 -9.42
N ARG A 131 15.86 -11.08 -10.39
CA ARG A 131 14.52 -11.19 -10.97
C ARG A 131 13.45 -11.60 -9.95
N ARG A 132 13.78 -12.45 -8.98
CA ARG A 132 12.80 -12.91 -7.97
C ARG A 132 12.46 -11.79 -6.98
N ALA A 133 13.46 -11.01 -6.59
CA ALA A 133 13.23 -9.84 -5.75
C ALA A 133 12.38 -8.79 -6.49
N ASP A 134 12.62 -8.57 -7.76
CA ASP A 134 11.81 -7.68 -8.61
C ASP A 134 10.36 -8.18 -8.73
N GLU A 135 10.16 -9.46 -8.95
CA GLU A 135 8.83 -10.08 -9.04
C GLU A 135 8.07 -9.97 -7.72
N ALA A 136 8.74 -10.24 -6.59
CA ALA A 136 8.17 -10.05 -5.25
C ALA A 136 7.80 -8.58 -5.01
N GLY A 137 8.66 -7.64 -5.39
CA GLY A 137 8.39 -6.21 -5.31
C GLY A 137 7.20 -5.79 -6.16
N GLN A 138 7.06 -6.33 -7.36
CA GLN A 138 5.92 -6.06 -8.25
C GLN A 138 4.60 -6.57 -7.68
N ILE A 139 4.56 -7.79 -7.14
CA ILE A 139 3.37 -8.35 -6.46
C ILE A 139 2.99 -7.47 -5.28
N PHE A 140 3.95 -7.14 -4.42
CA PHE A 140 3.75 -6.31 -3.24
C PHE A 140 3.16 -4.94 -3.61
N VAL A 141 3.76 -4.23 -4.55
CA VAL A 141 3.34 -2.88 -4.96
C VAL A 141 1.99 -2.90 -5.66
N ARG A 142 1.71 -3.90 -6.49
CA ARG A 142 0.40 -4.08 -7.14
C ARG A 142 -0.69 -4.31 -6.10
N MET A 143 -0.46 -5.17 -5.12
CA MET A 143 -1.42 -5.39 -4.03
C MET A 143 -1.59 -4.14 -3.16
N LEU A 144 -0.52 -3.39 -2.88
CA LEU A 144 -0.61 -2.11 -2.17
C LEU A 144 -1.48 -1.11 -2.93
N GLY A 145 -1.31 -1.01 -4.24
CA GLY A 145 -2.15 -0.17 -5.10
C GLY A 145 -3.63 -0.57 -5.04
N ASN A 146 -3.93 -1.87 -5.11
CA ASN A 146 -5.29 -2.38 -5.02
C ASN A 146 -5.95 -2.06 -3.68
N VAL A 147 -5.25 -2.30 -2.56
CA VAL A 147 -5.75 -2.00 -1.21
C VAL A 147 -5.95 -0.50 -1.02
N ALA A 148 -4.97 0.31 -1.39
CA ALA A 148 -5.06 1.77 -1.31
C ALA A 148 -6.25 2.30 -2.13
N GLY A 149 -6.47 1.75 -3.33
CA GLY A 149 -7.63 2.10 -4.16
C GLY A 149 -8.96 1.70 -3.53
N ASN A 150 -9.06 0.51 -2.92
CA ASN A 150 -10.26 0.07 -2.22
C ASN A 150 -10.57 0.98 -1.03
N LEU A 151 -9.57 1.29 -0.20
CA LEU A 151 -9.73 2.20 0.93
C LEU A 151 -10.08 3.62 0.47
N SER A 152 -9.58 4.06 -0.67
CA SER A 152 -9.93 5.37 -1.24
C SER A 152 -11.39 5.44 -1.67
N LEU A 153 -11.97 4.35 -2.17
CA LEU A 153 -13.40 4.30 -2.48
C LEU A 153 -14.28 4.28 -1.23
N ILE A 154 -13.78 3.76 -0.11
CA ILE A 154 -14.50 3.74 1.17
C ILE A 154 -14.48 5.13 1.82
N HIS A 155 -13.34 5.82 1.80
CA HIS A 155 -13.12 7.04 2.60
C HIS A 155 -13.16 8.33 1.81
N LEU A 156 -13.14 8.28 0.47
CA LEU A 156 -13.17 9.41 -0.45
C LEU A 156 -12.18 10.53 -0.04
N PRO A 157 -10.87 10.22 -0.01
CA PRO A 157 -9.85 11.13 0.50
C PRO A 157 -9.49 12.22 -0.51
N PHE A 158 -10.39 13.16 -0.77
CA PHE A 158 -10.12 14.27 -1.68
C PHE A 158 -8.98 15.19 -1.22
N GLY A 159 -8.62 15.12 0.07
CA GLY A 159 -7.45 15.79 0.64
C GLY A 159 -6.14 15.02 0.47
N GLY A 160 -6.17 13.87 -0.23
CA GLY A 160 -5.01 13.05 -0.54
C GLY A 160 -4.90 11.75 0.27
N VAL A 161 -4.17 10.80 -0.31
CA VAL A 161 -3.73 9.54 0.32
C VAL A 161 -2.24 9.68 0.65
N TYR A 162 -1.85 9.31 1.86
CA TYR A 162 -0.47 9.46 2.35
C TYR A 162 0.09 8.09 2.73
N LEU A 163 1.08 7.63 1.98
CA LEU A 163 1.81 6.41 2.27
C LEU A 163 2.94 6.71 3.25
N ILE A 164 2.92 6.09 4.42
CA ILE A 164 3.91 6.28 5.48
C ILE A 164 4.50 4.95 5.95
N GLY A 165 5.57 5.03 6.70
CA GLY A 165 6.26 3.86 7.28
C GLY A 165 7.53 3.48 6.54
N GLY A 166 8.33 2.62 7.17
CA GLY A 166 9.65 2.24 6.67
C GLY A 166 9.60 1.51 5.34
N VAL A 167 8.67 0.57 5.18
CA VAL A 167 8.49 -0.22 3.95
C VAL A 167 7.95 0.64 2.82
N ALA A 168 6.94 1.50 3.09
CA ALA A 168 6.43 2.44 2.09
C ALA A 168 7.53 3.36 1.57
N ARG A 169 8.38 3.88 2.47
CA ARG A 169 9.51 4.74 2.12
C ARG A 169 10.55 4.00 1.27
N ALA A 170 10.86 2.75 1.61
CA ALA A 170 11.79 1.93 0.84
C ALA A 170 11.27 1.67 -0.58
N PHE A 171 9.95 1.45 -0.75
CA PHE A 171 9.33 1.26 -2.05
C PHE A 171 9.07 2.55 -2.84
N ALA A 172 9.13 3.73 -2.22
CA ALA A 172 8.79 5.00 -2.89
C ALA A 172 9.48 5.20 -4.26
N PRO A 173 10.78 4.89 -4.47
CA PRO A 173 11.43 5.01 -5.77
C PRO A 173 10.92 4.01 -6.82
N TYR A 174 10.29 2.92 -6.40
CA TYR A 174 9.92 1.78 -7.25
C TYR A 174 8.42 1.69 -7.52
N LEU A 175 7.58 2.52 -6.86
CA LEU A 175 6.12 2.47 -7.00
C LEU A 175 5.67 2.62 -8.45
N ALA A 176 6.27 3.56 -9.20
CA ALA A 176 5.96 3.75 -10.61
C ALA A 176 6.38 2.55 -11.45
N ARG A 177 7.62 2.05 -11.26
CA ARG A 177 8.18 0.89 -11.96
C ARG A 177 7.34 -0.36 -11.76
N PHE A 178 6.83 -0.59 -10.55
CA PHE A 178 6.06 -1.77 -10.19
C PHE A 178 4.54 -1.61 -10.35
N GLY A 179 4.09 -0.52 -10.99
CA GLY A 179 2.71 -0.36 -11.44
C GLY A 179 1.69 0.05 -10.36
N PHE A 180 2.12 0.72 -9.29
CA PHE A 180 1.23 1.18 -8.22
C PHE A 180 0.02 1.96 -8.76
N ALA A 181 0.26 2.97 -9.62
CA ALA A 181 -0.78 3.84 -10.13
C ALA A 181 -1.84 3.09 -10.96
N ALA A 182 -1.40 2.11 -11.75
CA ALA A 182 -2.31 1.26 -12.54
C ALA A 182 -3.21 0.44 -11.60
N ALA A 183 -2.62 -0.24 -10.62
CA ALA A 183 -3.35 -1.05 -9.65
C ALA A 183 -4.30 -0.21 -8.76
N PHE A 184 -3.87 0.98 -8.34
CA PHE A 184 -4.70 1.92 -7.60
C PHE A 184 -5.95 2.34 -8.37
N ARG A 185 -5.81 2.59 -9.67
CA ARG A 185 -6.90 3.02 -10.56
C ARG A 185 -7.74 1.87 -11.12
N ASP A 186 -7.30 0.62 -10.99
CA ASP A 186 -8.04 -0.54 -11.50
C ASP A 186 -9.30 -0.81 -10.68
N LYS A 187 -10.32 0.02 -10.90
CA LYS A 187 -11.63 -0.01 -10.23
C LYS A 187 -12.78 -0.08 -11.25
N GLY A 188 -12.55 -0.71 -12.40
CA GLY A 188 -13.55 -0.89 -13.45
C GLY A 188 -14.16 0.45 -13.86
N ARG A 189 -15.48 0.57 -13.82
CA ARG A 189 -16.20 1.81 -14.19
C ARG A 189 -15.82 3.03 -13.32
N PHE A 190 -15.19 2.83 -12.16
CA PHE A 190 -14.73 3.91 -11.29
C PHE A 190 -13.27 4.30 -11.54
N ALA A 191 -12.59 3.73 -12.54
CA ALA A 191 -11.19 4.03 -12.82
C ALA A 191 -10.93 5.53 -13.07
N GLU A 192 -11.81 6.20 -13.80
CA GLU A 192 -11.73 7.65 -14.02
C GLU A 192 -11.96 8.44 -12.73
N PHE A 193 -12.91 8.00 -11.90
CA PHE A 193 -13.17 8.63 -10.62
C PHE A 193 -11.95 8.60 -9.68
N MET A 194 -11.15 7.54 -9.75
CA MET A 194 -9.92 7.42 -8.96
C MET A 194 -8.87 8.51 -9.27
N ALA A 195 -8.98 9.17 -10.41
CA ALA A 195 -8.12 10.30 -10.78
C ALA A 195 -8.32 11.54 -9.89
N ASN A 196 -9.38 11.59 -9.08
CA ASN A 196 -9.60 12.65 -8.11
C ASN A 196 -8.70 12.56 -6.87
N PHE A 197 -8.04 11.42 -6.64
CA PHE A 197 -7.25 11.19 -5.44
C PHE A 197 -5.76 11.32 -5.75
N ALA A 198 -5.11 12.32 -5.15
CA ALA A 198 -3.66 12.40 -5.12
C ALA A 198 -3.09 11.37 -4.15
N VAL A 199 -1.93 10.81 -4.45
CA VAL A 199 -1.18 9.90 -3.55
C VAL A 199 0.23 10.46 -3.34
N HIS A 200 0.67 10.50 -2.08
CA HIS A 200 1.94 11.06 -1.63
C HIS A 200 2.75 10.03 -0.84
#